data_b2b441d6d221711bb48518f53bbfaebc
#
_entry.id   b2b441d6d221711bb48518f53bbfaebc
#
_cell.length_a   1.000
_cell.length_b   1.000
_cell.length_c   1.000
_cell.angle_alpha   90.00
_cell.angle_beta   90.00
_cell.angle_gamma   90.00
#
_symmetry.space_group_name_H-M   'P 1'
#
loop_
_entity.id
_entity.type
_entity.pdbx_description
1 polymer ?
#
loop_
_entity_poly.entity_id
_entity_poly.type
_entity_poly.pdbx_seq_one_letter_code
_entity_poly.pdbx_strand_id
1 'polypeptide(L)'
;MDKLVSIVIPVYGVEKFIEQCARSLFEQTYDNIQYIFVNDCTKDNSIILLKEIIELYPNRKSQVLIVEKEKNEGQSLARKTGMQYVKGEYVMLLDSDDWVETTMVEQMLNAIVAENTDVVYCDYFRNSDTQTPINCIELSNTKEYIKNMFLLRAPAQTWNKIYRTELFDDVEFPVKSMHEDLYINLQVMSYAKSVSHLRQNFYHYRNNPNSITHNYPLEQSIENLCLMRCFLDKNNMKDVLPCFYSFLNYVKSFAFKRIRPLDKGLMKRLIEIDKQSDKYIFHLNQFNKFPTQLYLYWKLKTFLF
;
A
#
# COMPACT_ATOMS: atom_id res chain seq x y z
N MET A 1 -25.44 -11.54 -7.21
CA MET A 1 -24.40 -12.51 -7.63
C MET A 1 -23.55 -12.83 -6.43
N ASP A 2 -23.39 -14.09 -6.11
CA ASP A 2 -22.67 -14.49 -4.88
C ASP A 2 -21.17 -14.70 -5.20
N LYS A 3 -20.45 -13.58 -5.45
CA LYS A 3 -19.03 -13.58 -5.78
C LYS A 3 -18.20 -13.70 -4.50
N LEU A 4 -17.25 -14.61 -4.46
CA LEU A 4 -16.33 -14.72 -3.31
C LEU A 4 -15.31 -13.57 -3.33
N VAL A 5 -15.20 -12.85 -2.20
CA VAL A 5 -14.17 -11.87 -1.96
C VAL A 5 -13.18 -12.45 -0.94
N SER A 6 -11.89 -12.51 -1.27
CA SER A 6 -10.86 -12.88 -0.31
C SER A 6 -10.22 -11.63 0.27
N ILE A 7 -10.00 -11.61 1.59
CA ILE A 7 -9.32 -10.53 2.29
C ILE A 7 -8.04 -11.09 2.91
N VAL A 8 -6.90 -10.54 2.54
CA VAL A 8 -5.58 -10.92 3.06
C VAL A 8 -5.15 -9.91 4.10
N ILE A 9 -4.86 -10.37 5.32
CA ILE A 9 -4.56 -9.54 6.49
C ILE A 9 -3.25 -10.02 7.14
N PRO A 10 -2.10 -9.36 6.92
CA PRO A 10 -0.86 -9.63 7.65
C PRO A 10 -1.01 -9.28 9.14
N VAL A 11 -0.51 -10.14 10.03
CA VAL A 11 -0.59 -9.95 11.49
C VAL A 11 0.81 -10.02 12.10
N TYR A 12 1.27 -8.90 12.68
CA TYR A 12 2.52 -8.84 13.44
C TYR A 12 2.52 -7.64 14.39
N GLY A 13 2.62 -7.87 15.70
CA GLY A 13 2.76 -6.80 16.70
C GLY A 13 1.54 -5.92 16.88
N VAL A 14 0.32 -6.46 16.72
CA VAL A 14 -0.95 -5.71 16.68
C VAL A 14 -1.94 -6.08 17.78
N GLU A 15 -1.48 -6.63 18.91
CA GLU A 15 -2.36 -7.06 20.00
C GLU A 15 -3.33 -5.96 20.49
N LYS A 16 -2.94 -4.69 20.38
CA LYS A 16 -3.78 -3.54 20.78
C LYS A 16 -4.84 -3.17 19.76
N PHE A 17 -4.76 -3.70 18.54
CA PHE A 17 -5.56 -3.26 17.40
C PHE A 17 -6.37 -4.39 16.76
N ILE A 18 -5.88 -5.63 16.88
CA ILE A 18 -6.45 -6.80 16.19
C ILE A 18 -7.93 -7.03 16.51
N GLU A 19 -8.39 -6.69 17.73
CA GLU A 19 -9.79 -6.83 18.11
C GLU A 19 -10.68 -5.92 17.23
N GLN A 20 -10.37 -4.63 17.14
CA GLN A 20 -11.15 -3.70 16.33
C GLN A 20 -11.11 -4.06 14.85
N CYS A 21 -9.95 -4.44 14.33
CA CYS A 21 -9.79 -4.92 12.97
C CYS A 21 -10.70 -6.13 12.70
N ALA A 22 -10.56 -7.20 13.47
CA ALA A 22 -11.30 -8.44 13.28
C ALA A 22 -12.82 -8.24 13.41
N ARG A 23 -13.29 -7.48 14.41
CA ARG A 23 -14.72 -7.16 14.56
C ARG A 23 -15.26 -6.43 13.33
N SER A 24 -14.60 -5.39 12.84
CA SER A 24 -15.04 -4.64 11.67
C SER A 24 -15.11 -5.50 10.39
N LEU A 25 -14.27 -6.54 10.30
CA LEU A 25 -14.27 -7.51 9.21
C LEU A 25 -15.40 -8.54 9.35
N PHE A 26 -15.64 -9.07 10.56
CA PHE A 26 -16.67 -10.07 10.77
C PHE A 26 -18.09 -9.48 10.78
N GLU A 27 -18.22 -8.18 11.00
CA GLU A 27 -19.47 -7.42 10.95
C GLU A 27 -19.83 -6.89 9.55
N GLN A 28 -19.07 -7.27 8.50
CA GLN A 28 -19.41 -6.88 7.14
C GLN A 28 -20.80 -7.36 6.73
N THR A 29 -21.55 -6.49 6.02
CA THR A 29 -22.90 -6.78 5.51
C THR A 29 -22.90 -7.85 4.40
N TYR A 30 -21.76 -8.02 3.72
CA TYR A 30 -21.57 -9.05 2.71
C TYR A 30 -21.18 -10.38 3.35
N ASP A 31 -21.82 -11.47 2.93
CA ASP A 31 -21.65 -12.78 3.57
C ASP A 31 -20.56 -13.65 2.94
N ASN A 32 -20.39 -13.62 1.61
CA ASN A 32 -19.48 -14.53 0.92
C ASN A 32 -18.04 -13.99 0.90
N ILE A 33 -17.39 -14.06 2.07
CA ILE A 33 -16.02 -13.56 2.29
C ILE A 33 -15.13 -14.70 2.77
N GLN A 34 -13.90 -14.75 2.28
CA GLN A 34 -12.79 -15.52 2.82
C GLN A 34 -11.83 -14.59 3.54
N TYR A 35 -11.58 -14.82 4.83
CA TYR A 35 -10.60 -14.07 5.62
C TYR A 35 -9.32 -14.88 5.77
N ILE A 36 -8.18 -14.32 5.34
CA ILE A 36 -6.85 -14.95 5.38
C ILE A 36 -5.95 -14.10 6.27
N PHE A 37 -5.90 -14.44 7.55
CA PHE A 37 -4.96 -13.81 8.49
C PHE A 37 -3.62 -14.53 8.41
N VAL A 38 -2.55 -13.79 8.10
CA VAL A 38 -1.21 -14.34 7.98
C VAL A 38 -0.38 -13.92 9.18
N ASN A 39 -0.16 -14.84 10.10
CA ASN A 39 0.73 -14.63 11.23
C ASN A 39 2.19 -14.60 10.76
N ASP A 40 2.79 -13.41 10.70
CA ASP A 40 4.20 -13.23 10.33
C ASP A 40 5.14 -13.48 11.53
N CYS A 41 4.89 -14.58 12.26
CA CYS A 41 5.62 -15.00 13.45
C CYS A 41 5.59 -13.95 14.56
N THR A 42 4.38 -13.42 14.87
CA THR A 42 4.21 -12.43 15.94
C THR A 42 4.58 -12.99 17.30
N LYS A 43 5.15 -12.13 18.16
CA LYS A 43 5.60 -12.53 19.50
C LYS A 43 4.64 -12.09 20.61
N ASP A 44 3.66 -11.28 20.24
CA ASP A 44 2.62 -10.76 21.15
C ASP A 44 1.36 -11.65 21.14
N ASN A 45 0.30 -11.20 21.81
CA ASN A 45 -0.93 -11.95 21.93
C ASN A 45 -1.90 -11.77 20.74
N SER A 46 -1.48 -11.15 19.63
CA SER A 46 -2.36 -10.85 18.49
C SER A 46 -3.16 -12.07 18.00
N ILE A 47 -2.51 -13.23 17.86
CA ILE A 47 -3.17 -14.45 17.35
C ILE A 47 -4.07 -15.10 18.41
N ILE A 48 -3.70 -15.02 19.69
CA ILE A 48 -4.54 -15.54 20.78
C ILE A 48 -5.86 -14.73 20.80
N LEU A 49 -5.76 -13.40 20.81
CA LEU A 49 -6.92 -12.52 20.79
C LEU A 49 -7.77 -12.72 19.52
N LEU A 50 -7.13 -12.85 18.36
CA LEU A 50 -7.85 -13.12 17.11
C LEU A 50 -8.69 -14.42 17.22
N LYS A 51 -8.11 -15.49 17.76
CA LYS A 51 -8.82 -16.77 17.95
C LYS A 51 -10.02 -16.63 18.91
N GLU A 52 -9.87 -15.87 19.99
CA GLU A 52 -10.95 -15.58 20.92
C GLU A 52 -12.09 -14.79 20.25
N ILE A 53 -11.74 -13.81 19.39
CA ILE A 53 -12.73 -13.01 18.66
C ILE A 53 -13.48 -13.87 17.64
N ILE A 54 -12.79 -14.79 16.92
CA ILE A 54 -13.42 -15.70 15.96
C ILE A 54 -14.53 -16.54 16.63
N GLU A 55 -14.34 -16.97 17.88
CA GLU A 55 -15.37 -17.74 18.61
C GLU A 55 -16.63 -16.92 18.89
N LEU A 56 -16.56 -15.59 18.89
CA LEU A 56 -17.72 -14.70 19.08
C LEU A 56 -18.55 -14.56 17.78
N TYR A 57 -18.02 -15.00 16.62
CA TYR A 57 -18.66 -14.89 15.31
C TYR A 57 -18.82 -16.29 14.64
N PRO A 58 -19.65 -17.19 15.20
CA PRO A 58 -19.76 -18.58 14.72
C PRO A 58 -20.11 -18.67 13.24
N ASN A 59 -20.89 -17.72 12.72
CA ASN A 59 -21.29 -17.67 11.30
C ASN A 59 -20.11 -17.35 10.36
N ARG A 60 -19.05 -16.70 10.86
CA ARG A 60 -17.84 -16.35 10.11
C ARG A 60 -16.71 -17.35 10.29
N LYS A 61 -16.76 -18.18 11.33
CA LYS A 61 -15.66 -19.08 11.73
C LYS A 61 -15.17 -19.98 10.60
N SER A 62 -16.06 -20.53 9.80
CA SER A 62 -15.72 -21.39 8.65
C SER A 62 -15.08 -20.64 7.48
N GLN A 63 -15.18 -19.32 7.45
CA GLN A 63 -14.62 -18.43 6.43
C GLN A 63 -13.21 -17.95 6.77
N VAL A 64 -12.74 -18.21 8.01
CA VAL A 64 -11.43 -17.71 8.50
C VAL A 64 -10.36 -18.78 8.35
N LEU A 65 -9.25 -18.39 7.73
CA LEU A 65 -8.01 -19.14 7.66
C LEU A 65 -6.90 -18.34 8.38
N ILE A 66 -6.24 -18.96 9.34
CA ILE A 66 -5.01 -18.42 9.93
C ILE A 66 -3.83 -19.20 9.35
N VAL A 67 -2.92 -18.49 8.68
CA VAL A 67 -1.71 -19.04 8.09
C VAL A 67 -0.53 -18.68 8.98
N GLU A 68 0.19 -19.68 9.47
CA GLU A 68 1.35 -19.50 10.35
C GLU A 68 2.64 -19.49 9.51
N LYS A 69 3.48 -18.46 9.66
CA LYS A 69 4.83 -18.44 9.09
C LYS A 69 5.88 -18.82 10.14
N GLU A 70 6.95 -19.45 9.71
CA GLU A 70 8.04 -19.90 10.59
C GLU A 70 8.92 -18.74 11.12
N LYS A 71 8.96 -17.63 10.40
CA LYS A 71 9.75 -16.43 10.73
C LYS A 71 9.08 -15.16 10.27
N ASN A 72 9.42 -14.04 10.90
CA ASN A 72 9.01 -12.71 10.44
C ASN A 72 9.79 -12.36 9.17
N GLU A 73 9.06 -12.13 8.07
CA GLU A 73 9.62 -11.71 6.78
C GLU A 73 9.09 -10.35 6.33
N GLY A 74 8.23 -9.73 7.12
CA GLY A 74 7.62 -8.43 6.85
C GLY A 74 6.31 -8.52 6.06
N GLN A 75 5.59 -7.41 6.09
CA GLN A 75 4.21 -7.27 5.60
C GLN A 75 4.05 -7.71 4.13
N SER A 76 4.98 -7.32 3.26
CA SER A 76 4.94 -7.67 1.83
C SER A 76 4.97 -9.19 1.61
N LEU A 77 5.90 -9.90 2.25
CA LEU A 77 6.00 -11.36 2.12
C LEU A 77 4.89 -12.09 2.86
N ALA A 78 4.33 -11.50 3.92
CA ALA A 78 3.12 -12.01 4.54
C ALA A 78 1.91 -11.91 3.59
N ARG A 79 1.74 -10.78 2.88
CA ARG A 79 0.74 -10.64 1.80
C ARG A 79 0.96 -11.67 0.69
N LYS A 80 2.22 -11.84 0.22
CA LYS A 80 2.56 -12.89 -0.76
C LYS A 80 2.12 -14.28 -0.31
N THR A 81 2.39 -14.62 0.96
CA THR A 81 1.96 -15.90 1.54
C THR A 81 0.44 -16.01 1.55
N GLY A 82 -0.28 -14.97 1.96
CA GLY A 82 -1.74 -14.93 1.97
C GLY A 82 -2.34 -15.09 0.57
N MET A 83 -1.75 -14.50 -0.46
CA MET A 83 -2.20 -14.63 -1.84
C MET A 83 -2.22 -16.07 -2.35
N GLN A 84 -1.37 -16.95 -1.83
CA GLN A 84 -1.37 -18.38 -2.18
C GLN A 84 -2.64 -19.13 -1.75
N TYR A 85 -3.39 -18.57 -0.81
CA TYR A 85 -4.63 -19.15 -0.28
C TYR A 85 -5.90 -18.46 -0.77
N VAL A 86 -5.77 -17.40 -1.58
CA VAL A 86 -6.89 -16.66 -2.17
C VAL A 86 -7.70 -17.58 -3.09
N LYS A 87 -9.01 -17.62 -2.89
CA LYS A 87 -9.97 -18.39 -3.69
C LYS A 87 -11.01 -17.50 -4.37
N GLY A 88 -11.15 -16.26 -3.91
CA GLY A 88 -12.09 -15.30 -4.42
C GLY A 88 -11.73 -14.80 -5.82
N GLU A 89 -12.75 -14.49 -6.61
CA GLU A 89 -12.59 -13.79 -7.89
C GLU A 89 -12.06 -12.37 -7.67
N TYR A 90 -12.31 -11.84 -6.48
CA TYR A 90 -11.84 -10.52 -6.04
C TYR A 90 -11.03 -10.65 -4.76
N VAL A 91 -10.05 -9.76 -4.62
CA VAL A 91 -9.18 -9.71 -3.44
C VAL A 91 -9.03 -8.29 -2.90
N MET A 92 -8.95 -8.19 -1.58
CA MET A 92 -8.58 -6.98 -0.84
C MET A 92 -7.37 -7.29 0.04
N LEU A 93 -6.45 -6.32 0.18
CA LEU A 93 -5.26 -6.43 1.03
C LEU A 93 -5.41 -5.39 2.15
N LEU A 94 -5.72 -5.80 3.37
CA LEU A 94 -5.98 -4.89 4.49
C LEU A 94 -4.90 -5.00 5.57
N ASP A 95 -4.72 -3.94 6.34
CA ASP A 95 -3.76 -3.90 7.44
C ASP A 95 -4.43 -4.22 8.78
N SER A 96 -3.77 -4.98 9.64
CA SER A 96 -4.35 -5.48 10.90
C SER A 96 -4.35 -4.47 12.05
N ASP A 97 -3.73 -3.32 11.90
CA ASP A 97 -3.79 -2.22 12.86
C ASP A 97 -4.88 -1.17 12.54
N ASP A 98 -5.62 -1.36 11.44
CA ASP A 98 -6.69 -0.50 10.95
C ASP A 98 -8.07 -1.17 11.09
N TRP A 99 -9.15 -0.48 10.69
CA TRP A 99 -10.51 -1.04 10.66
C TRP A 99 -11.31 -0.45 9.50
N VAL A 100 -12.45 -1.04 9.22
CA VAL A 100 -13.28 -0.69 8.04
C VAL A 100 -14.74 -0.49 8.41
N GLU A 101 -15.47 0.28 7.59
CA GLU A 101 -16.91 0.39 7.68
C GLU A 101 -17.58 -0.95 7.31
N THR A 102 -18.70 -1.28 7.96
CA THR A 102 -19.37 -2.57 7.81
C THR A 102 -19.92 -2.84 6.42
N THR A 103 -20.08 -1.83 5.58
CA THR A 103 -20.57 -1.94 4.20
C THR A 103 -19.47 -1.92 3.15
N MET A 104 -18.19 -1.84 3.53
CA MET A 104 -17.07 -1.65 2.61
C MET A 104 -17.02 -2.74 1.54
N VAL A 105 -17.04 -4.01 1.94
CA VAL A 105 -16.90 -5.13 1.00
C VAL A 105 -18.06 -5.15 0.01
N GLU A 106 -19.29 -5.02 0.49
CA GLU A 106 -20.50 -5.01 -0.33
C GLU A 106 -20.47 -3.87 -1.36
N GLN A 107 -20.21 -2.65 -0.91
CA GLN A 107 -20.24 -1.47 -1.78
C GLN A 107 -19.13 -1.50 -2.82
N MET A 108 -17.92 -1.91 -2.44
CA MET A 108 -16.80 -2.01 -3.38
C MET A 108 -16.98 -3.15 -4.37
N LEU A 109 -17.54 -4.29 -3.92
CA LEU A 109 -17.90 -5.40 -4.82
C LEU A 109 -18.99 -5.00 -5.81
N ASN A 110 -20.03 -4.33 -5.35
CA ASN A 110 -21.09 -3.84 -6.23
C ASN A 110 -20.55 -2.87 -7.27
N ALA A 111 -19.67 -1.97 -6.89
CA ALA A 111 -19.03 -1.00 -7.81
C ALA A 111 -18.20 -1.71 -8.89
N ILE A 112 -17.29 -2.63 -8.50
CA ILE A 112 -16.42 -3.32 -9.47
C ILE A 112 -17.18 -4.20 -10.44
N VAL A 113 -18.28 -4.81 -9.99
CA VAL A 113 -19.16 -5.66 -10.83
C VAL A 113 -20.01 -4.79 -11.75
N ALA A 114 -20.66 -3.73 -11.23
CA ALA A 114 -21.55 -2.87 -12.01
C ALA A 114 -20.81 -2.12 -13.11
N GLU A 115 -19.62 -1.63 -12.82
CA GLU A 115 -18.79 -0.88 -13.76
C GLU A 115 -17.91 -1.80 -14.64
N ASN A 116 -17.87 -3.11 -14.32
CA ASN A 116 -17.02 -4.11 -14.97
C ASN A 116 -15.56 -3.66 -15.07
N THR A 117 -15.05 -3.06 -13.98
CA THR A 117 -13.67 -2.59 -13.89
C THR A 117 -12.76 -3.65 -13.28
N ASP A 118 -11.45 -3.49 -13.42
CA ASP A 118 -10.46 -4.43 -12.89
C ASP A 118 -10.05 -4.06 -11.46
N VAL A 119 -10.12 -2.77 -11.13
CA VAL A 119 -9.78 -2.23 -9.81
C VAL A 119 -10.79 -1.15 -9.43
N VAL A 120 -11.27 -1.18 -8.18
CA VAL A 120 -11.99 -0.06 -7.56
C VAL A 120 -11.21 0.41 -6.34
N TYR A 121 -11.06 1.72 -6.17
CA TYR A 121 -10.51 2.32 -4.96
C TYR A 121 -11.50 3.27 -4.31
N CYS A 122 -11.41 3.41 -2.99
CA CYS A 122 -12.30 4.27 -2.22
C CYS A 122 -11.53 5.37 -1.48
N ASP A 123 -12.29 6.34 -0.96
CA ASP A 123 -11.82 7.32 -0.01
C ASP A 123 -11.59 6.67 1.37
N TYR A 124 -10.95 7.38 2.29
CA TYR A 124 -10.63 6.84 3.60
C TYR A 124 -10.62 7.92 4.69
N PHE A 125 -10.66 7.49 5.93
CA PHE A 125 -10.43 8.34 7.09
C PHE A 125 -9.00 8.20 7.59
N ARG A 126 -8.38 9.33 7.95
CA ARG A 126 -7.16 9.33 8.75
C ARG A 126 -7.54 9.57 10.20
N ASN A 127 -7.22 8.61 11.05
CA ASN A 127 -7.54 8.66 12.48
C ASN A 127 -6.28 8.95 13.29
N SER A 128 -6.22 10.16 13.87
CA SER A 128 -5.26 10.60 14.86
C SER A 128 -6.04 11.05 16.10
N ASP A 129 -5.78 12.23 16.62
CA ASP A 129 -6.61 12.84 17.67
C ASP A 129 -8.02 13.18 17.15
N THR A 130 -8.16 13.33 15.84
CA THR A 130 -9.43 13.55 15.14
C THR A 130 -9.55 12.63 13.93
N GLN A 131 -10.79 12.27 13.60
CA GLN A 131 -11.10 11.55 12.35
C GLN A 131 -11.20 12.56 11.21
N THR A 132 -10.31 12.45 10.23
CA THR A 132 -10.26 13.35 9.09
C THR A 132 -10.55 12.59 7.81
N PRO A 133 -11.60 12.94 7.04
CA PRO A 133 -11.86 12.33 5.74
C PRO A 133 -10.79 12.76 4.72
N ILE A 134 -10.32 11.81 3.95
CA ILE A 134 -9.37 12.00 2.85
C ILE A 134 -10.06 11.59 1.56
N ASN A 135 -10.37 12.58 0.74
CA ASN A 135 -10.98 12.36 -0.56
C ASN A 135 -9.89 12.16 -1.61
N CYS A 136 -9.91 11.02 -2.26
CA CYS A 136 -8.99 10.70 -3.34
C CYS A 136 -9.38 11.45 -4.62
N ILE A 137 -8.41 11.69 -5.49
CA ILE A 137 -8.72 12.24 -6.82
C ILE A 137 -9.40 11.17 -7.68
N GLU A 138 -10.34 11.59 -8.51
CA GLU A 138 -11.01 10.69 -9.44
C GLU A 138 -10.14 10.40 -10.66
N LEU A 139 -9.90 9.12 -10.92
CA LEU A 139 -9.12 8.63 -12.05
C LEU A 139 -9.80 7.38 -12.62
N SER A 140 -10.01 7.38 -13.91
CA SER A 140 -10.61 6.26 -14.67
C SER A 140 -9.65 5.58 -15.63
N ASN A 141 -8.39 6.03 -15.66
CA ASN A 141 -7.33 5.49 -16.51
C ASN A 141 -6.17 5.01 -15.66
N THR A 142 -5.78 3.75 -15.83
CA THR A 142 -4.74 3.10 -15.01
C THR A 142 -3.37 3.75 -15.17
N LYS A 143 -3.02 4.20 -16.37
CA LYS A 143 -1.77 4.88 -16.65
C LYS A 143 -1.68 6.24 -15.96
N GLU A 144 -2.78 7.01 -15.99
CA GLU A 144 -2.88 8.27 -15.24
C GLU A 144 -2.87 8.00 -13.74
N TYR A 145 -3.46 6.87 -13.30
CA TYR A 145 -3.39 6.45 -11.90
C TYR A 145 -1.93 6.23 -11.46
N ILE A 146 -1.14 5.47 -12.24
CA ILE A 146 0.29 5.22 -11.97
C ILE A 146 1.08 6.53 -11.90
N LYS A 147 0.89 7.44 -12.88
CA LYS A 147 1.55 8.75 -12.85
C LYS A 147 1.21 9.53 -11.57
N ASN A 148 -0.06 9.56 -11.19
CA ASN A 148 -0.52 10.28 -10.01
C ASN A 148 -0.11 9.62 -8.69
N MET A 149 0.11 8.30 -8.63
CA MET A 149 0.76 7.65 -7.47
C MET A 149 2.18 8.20 -7.26
N PHE A 150 3.00 8.25 -8.30
CA PHE A 150 4.36 8.80 -8.20
C PHE A 150 4.35 10.30 -7.89
N LEU A 151 3.32 11.01 -8.28
CA LEU A 151 3.13 12.41 -7.95
C LEU A 151 2.51 12.64 -6.56
N LEU A 152 2.27 11.59 -5.77
CA LEU A 152 1.64 11.63 -4.44
C LEU A 152 0.22 12.27 -4.45
N ARG A 153 -0.51 12.11 -5.54
CA ARG A 153 -1.88 12.61 -5.73
C ARG A 153 -2.91 11.50 -5.61
N ALA A 154 -2.60 10.32 -6.15
CA ALA A 154 -3.42 9.12 -6.02
C ALA A 154 -2.91 8.23 -4.88
N PRO A 155 -3.79 7.47 -4.22
CA PRO A 155 -3.40 6.56 -3.14
C PRO A 155 -2.55 5.41 -3.68
N ALA A 156 -1.31 5.31 -3.17
CA ALA A 156 -0.41 4.20 -3.48
C ALA A 156 -0.64 2.98 -2.56
N GLN A 157 -1.40 3.14 -1.49
CA GLN A 157 -1.72 2.09 -0.53
C GLN A 157 -2.57 0.99 -1.16
N THR A 158 -2.40 -0.25 -0.71
CA THR A 158 -3.18 -1.39 -1.20
C THR A 158 -4.54 -1.52 -0.51
N TRP A 159 -4.66 -1.05 0.73
CA TRP A 159 -5.78 -1.34 1.62
C TRP A 159 -7.11 -0.63 1.30
N ASN A 160 -7.14 0.39 0.47
CA ASN A 160 -8.38 1.06 0.05
C ASN A 160 -8.88 0.58 -1.32
N LYS A 161 -8.57 -0.64 -1.70
CA LYS A 161 -8.87 -1.16 -3.03
C LYS A 161 -9.45 -2.57 -2.99
N ILE A 162 -10.31 -2.85 -3.97
CA ILE A 162 -10.70 -4.21 -4.37
C ILE A 162 -10.16 -4.44 -5.78
N TYR A 163 -9.65 -5.62 -6.03
CA TYR A 163 -9.00 -6.00 -7.27
C TYR A 163 -9.59 -7.29 -7.83
N ARG A 164 -9.58 -7.47 -9.15
CA ARG A 164 -9.68 -8.82 -9.72
C ARG A 164 -8.44 -9.61 -9.31
N THR A 165 -8.64 -10.82 -8.80
CA THR A 165 -7.54 -11.64 -8.26
C THR A 165 -6.49 -11.97 -9.31
N GLU A 166 -6.89 -12.21 -10.56
CA GLU A 166 -5.99 -12.52 -11.70
C GLU A 166 -4.91 -11.45 -11.95
N LEU A 167 -5.10 -10.21 -11.51
CA LEU A 167 -4.10 -9.16 -11.63
C LEU A 167 -2.83 -9.44 -10.82
N PHE A 168 -2.89 -10.38 -9.88
CA PHE A 168 -1.76 -10.71 -9.01
C PHE A 168 -0.93 -11.92 -9.48
N ASP A 169 -1.30 -12.58 -10.57
CA ASP A 169 -0.65 -13.80 -11.06
C ASP A 169 0.85 -13.60 -11.30
N ASP A 170 1.24 -12.46 -11.87
CA ASP A 170 2.64 -12.10 -12.16
C ASP A 170 3.19 -10.99 -11.26
N VAL A 171 2.51 -10.64 -10.15
CA VAL A 171 2.96 -9.59 -9.24
C VAL A 171 4.10 -10.08 -8.36
N GLU A 172 5.22 -9.38 -8.42
CA GLU A 172 6.35 -9.56 -7.52
C GLU A 172 6.13 -8.78 -6.22
N PHE A 173 6.10 -9.49 -5.10
CA PHE A 173 6.06 -8.88 -3.77
C PHE A 173 7.49 -8.60 -3.30
N PRO A 174 7.87 -7.33 -3.04
CA PRO A 174 9.24 -7.00 -2.67
C PRO A 174 9.57 -7.50 -1.26
N VAL A 175 10.83 -7.86 -1.04
CA VAL A 175 11.30 -8.33 0.29
C VAL A 175 11.31 -7.18 1.31
N LYS A 176 11.48 -5.94 0.85
CA LYS A 176 11.57 -4.76 1.72
C LYS A 176 10.22 -4.06 1.84
N SER A 177 9.88 -3.64 3.05
CA SER A 177 8.56 -3.06 3.34
C SER A 177 8.43 -1.59 2.94
N MET A 178 9.52 -0.82 2.83
CA MET A 178 9.41 0.61 2.51
C MET A 178 9.04 0.83 1.03
N HIS A 179 7.89 1.48 0.76
CA HIS A 179 7.30 1.68 -0.56
C HIS A 179 6.84 0.39 -1.27
N GLU A 180 6.61 -0.69 -0.52
CA GLU A 180 6.12 -1.95 -1.08
C GLU A 180 4.77 -1.78 -1.80
N ASP A 181 3.83 -1.07 -1.16
CA ASP A 181 2.51 -0.78 -1.69
C ASP A 181 2.58 -0.08 -3.05
N LEU A 182 3.49 0.90 -3.17
CA LEU A 182 3.70 1.62 -4.42
C LEU A 182 4.22 0.68 -5.53
N TYR A 183 5.13 -0.26 -5.19
CA TYR A 183 5.65 -1.22 -6.16
C TYR A 183 4.60 -2.27 -6.56
N ILE A 184 3.83 -2.78 -5.60
CA ILE A 184 2.72 -3.70 -5.86
C ILE A 184 1.68 -3.02 -6.77
N ASN A 185 1.22 -1.81 -6.41
CA ASN A 185 0.23 -1.09 -7.20
C ASN A 185 0.76 -0.63 -8.57
N LEU A 186 2.05 -0.33 -8.73
CA LEU A 186 2.66 -0.08 -10.03
C LEU A 186 2.43 -1.26 -10.98
N GLN A 187 2.69 -2.49 -10.49
CA GLN A 187 2.53 -3.71 -11.28
C GLN A 187 1.04 -3.98 -11.55
N VAL A 188 0.22 -4.04 -10.51
CA VAL A 188 -1.23 -4.32 -10.63
C VAL A 188 -1.90 -3.33 -11.59
N MET A 189 -1.65 -2.02 -11.44
CA MET A 189 -2.23 -1.01 -12.32
C MET A 189 -1.69 -1.07 -13.75
N SER A 190 -0.49 -1.63 -13.97
CA SER A 190 0.04 -1.84 -15.32
C SER A 190 -0.58 -3.04 -16.04
N TYR A 191 -1.07 -4.03 -15.29
CA TYR A 191 -1.79 -5.18 -15.80
C TYR A 191 -3.29 -4.90 -15.96
N ALA A 192 -3.85 -4.05 -15.12
CA ALA A 192 -5.25 -3.64 -15.18
C ALA A 192 -5.56 -2.80 -16.43
N LYS A 193 -6.72 -3.03 -17.04
CA LYS A 193 -7.25 -2.27 -18.19
C LYS A 193 -8.10 -1.09 -17.74
N SER A 194 -8.71 -1.20 -16.56
CA SER A 194 -9.67 -0.22 -16.04
C SER A 194 -9.55 -0.05 -14.53
N VAL A 195 -9.83 1.18 -14.08
CA VAL A 195 -9.89 1.54 -12.67
C VAL A 195 -11.03 2.52 -12.45
N SER A 196 -11.73 2.42 -11.34
CA SER A 196 -12.76 3.38 -10.97
C SER A 196 -12.67 3.81 -9.51
N HIS A 197 -13.32 4.92 -9.19
CA HIS A 197 -13.31 5.57 -7.89
C HIS A 197 -14.70 5.52 -7.24
N LEU A 198 -14.80 4.89 -6.08
CA LEU A 198 -15.98 4.95 -5.25
C LEU A 198 -15.80 6.05 -4.19
N ARG A 199 -16.52 7.18 -4.37
CA ARG A 199 -16.41 8.38 -3.51
C ARG A 199 -17.10 8.18 -2.16
N GLN A 200 -16.58 7.24 -1.37
CA GLN A 200 -17.05 6.95 -0.01
C GLN A 200 -15.87 6.57 0.87
N ASN A 201 -15.89 7.04 2.12
CA ASN A 201 -14.85 6.76 3.10
C ASN A 201 -15.19 5.46 3.85
N PHE A 202 -14.52 4.38 3.52
CA PHE A 202 -14.77 3.07 4.13
C PHE A 202 -13.64 2.58 5.03
N TYR A 203 -12.43 3.03 4.78
CA TYR A 203 -11.23 2.56 5.48
C TYR A 203 -10.78 3.58 6.53
N HIS A 204 -10.47 3.11 7.72
CA HIS A 204 -9.98 3.93 8.81
C HIS A 204 -8.50 3.66 9.04
N TYR A 205 -7.66 4.51 8.46
CA TYR A 205 -6.22 4.46 8.65
C TYR A 205 -5.83 5.05 10.00
N ARG A 206 -5.24 4.22 10.89
CA ARG A 206 -4.78 4.62 12.21
C ARG A 206 -3.41 5.28 12.15
N ASN A 207 -3.26 6.39 12.85
CA ASN A 207 -1.94 6.97 13.09
C ASN A 207 -1.22 6.18 14.19
N ASN A 208 -0.46 5.17 13.80
CA ASN A 208 0.30 4.33 14.71
C ASN A 208 1.74 4.89 14.88
N PRO A 209 2.15 5.35 16.09
CA PRO A 209 3.48 5.86 16.34
C PRO A 209 4.60 4.86 16.04
N ASN A 210 4.31 3.56 16.11
CA ASN A 210 5.26 2.48 15.84
C ASN A 210 5.30 2.05 14.36
N SER A 211 4.57 2.74 13.49
CA SER A 211 4.57 2.46 12.06
C SER A 211 5.97 2.54 11.44
N ILE A 212 6.26 1.64 10.50
CA ILE A 212 7.51 1.60 9.72
C ILE A 212 7.82 2.96 9.06
N THR A 213 6.80 3.71 8.68
CA THR A 213 6.93 5.03 8.06
C THR A 213 7.57 6.08 8.96
N HIS A 214 7.51 5.92 10.29
CA HIS A 214 8.16 6.85 11.23
C HIS A 214 9.69 6.72 11.26
N ASN A 215 10.23 5.51 11.08
CA ASN A 215 11.67 5.24 11.13
C ASN A 215 12.37 5.37 9.78
N TYR A 216 11.62 5.43 8.69
CA TYR A 216 12.04 5.57 7.28
C TYR A 216 13.36 4.84 6.95
N PRO A 217 13.35 3.52 6.76
CA PRO A 217 14.54 2.74 6.44
C PRO A 217 14.99 3.02 4.99
N LEU A 218 15.95 3.95 4.82
CA LEU A 218 16.40 4.43 3.51
C LEU A 218 16.91 3.30 2.60
N GLU A 219 17.62 2.32 3.17
CA GLU A 219 18.13 1.18 2.40
C GLU A 219 17.01 0.39 1.74
N GLN A 220 15.95 0.10 2.48
CA GLN A 220 14.76 -0.57 1.96
C GLN A 220 14.07 0.26 0.87
N SER A 221 14.01 1.58 1.07
CA SER A 221 13.49 2.51 0.07
C SER A 221 14.28 2.44 -1.24
N ILE A 222 15.62 2.43 -1.16
CA ILE A 222 16.51 2.35 -2.34
C ILE A 222 16.27 1.06 -3.11
N GLU A 223 16.16 -0.08 -2.44
CA GLU A 223 15.94 -1.37 -3.10
C GLU A 223 14.63 -1.37 -3.88
N ASN A 224 13.52 -0.94 -3.25
CA ASN A 224 12.23 -0.89 -3.93
C ASN A 224 12.17 0.15 -5.05
N LEU A 225 12.88 1.27 -4.93
CA LEU A 225 13.04 2.24 -6.02
C LEU A 225 13.80 1.65 -7.22
N CYS A 226 14.81 0.84 -6.97
CA CYS A 226 15.51 0.10 -8.03
C CYS A 226 14.56 -0.89 -8.74
N LEU A 227 13.76 -1.65 -7.99
CA LEU A 227 12.76 -2.56 -8.56
C LEU A 227 11.75 -1.81 -9.44
N MET A 228 11.20 -0.70 -8.95
CA MET A 228 10.29 0.15 -9.72
C MET A 228 10.94 0.65 -11.02
N ARG A 229 12.18 1.11 -10.95
CA ARG A 229 12.92 1.60 -12.12
C ARG A 229 13.12 0.48 -13.16
N CYS A 230 13.55 -0.70 -12.71
CA CYS A 230 13.71 -1.88 -13.57
C CYS A 230 12.38 -2.30 -14.21
N PHE A 231 11.28 -2.28 -13.44
CA PHE A 231 9.95 -2.61 -13.94
C PHE A 231 9.50 -1.63 -15.03
N LEU A 232 9.67 -0.33 -14.81
CA LEU A 232 9.32 0.71 -15.79
C LEU A 232 10.10 0.56 -17.11
N ASP A 233 11.40 0.21 -17.01
CA ASP A 233 12.22 -0.04 -18.20
C ASP A 233 11.81 -1.29 -18.94
N LYS A 234 11.67 -2.42 -18.23
CA LYS A 234 11.27 -3.71 -18.79
C LYS A 234 9.94 -3.61 -19.56
N ASN A 235 9.00 -2.82 -19.03
CA ASN A 235 7.67 -2.63 -19.61
C ASN A 235 7.58 -1.42 -20.56
N ASN A 236 8.71 -0.79 -20.91
CA ASN A 236 8.78 0.37 -21.82
C ASN A 236 7.84 1.54 -21.43
N MET A 237 7.67 1.79 -20.12
CA MET A 237 6.76 2.82 -19.57
C MET A 237 7.43 4.21 -19.57
N LYS A 238 7.96 4.65 -20.72
CA LYS A 238 8.76 5.89 -20.87
C LYS A 238 8.03 7.15 -20.46
N ASP A 239 6.72 7.19 -20.64
CA ASP A 239 5.88 8.34 -20.30
C ASP A 239 5.52 8.43 -18.80
N VAL A 240 5.78 7.36 -18.01
CA VAL A 240 5.68 7.35 -16.55
C VAL A 240 6.98 7.82 -15.89
N LEU A 241 8.12 7.64 -16.56
CA LEU A 241 9.44 7.96 -16.01
C LEU A 241 9.56 9.38 -15.45
N PRO A 242 9.03 10.46 -16.08
CA PRO A 242 9.09 11.80 -15.49
C PRO A 242 8.43 11.88 -14.10
N CYS A 243 7.33 11.16 -13.89
CA CYS A 243 6.63 11.11 -12.60
C CYS A 243 7.43 10.29 -11.57
N PHE A 244 7.99 9.15 -11.99
CA PHE A 244 8.90 8.36 -11.15
C PHE A 244 10.12 9.19 -10.72
N TYR A 245 10.76 9.95 -11.60
CA TYR A 245 11.88 10.82 -11.26
C TYR A 245 11.48 11.94 -10.29
N SER A 246 10.26 12.46 -10.42
CA SER A 246 9.72 13.41 -9.44
C SER A 246 9.59 12.77 -8.07
N PHE A 247 9.08 11.54 -7.99
CA PHE A 247 9.02 10.77 -6.74
C PHE A 247 10.42 10.47 -6.18
N LEU A 248 11.36 10.05 -7.01
CA LEU A 248 12.75 9.81 -6.60
C LEU A 248 13.37 11.07 -5.98
N ASN A 249 13.12 12.24 -6.55
CA ASN A 249 13.59 13.52 -5.99
C ASN A 249 12.91 13.87 -4.67
N TYR A 250 11.63 13.51 -4.52
CA TYR A 250 10.93 13.61 -3.23
C TYR A 250 11.64 12.76 -2.18
N VAL A 251 11.91 11.47 -2.49
CA VAL A 251 12.62 10.55 -1.57
C VAL A 251 14.02 11.06 -1.22
N LYS A 252 14.79 11.53 -2.20
CA LYS A 252 16.11 12.13 -1.99
C LYS A 252 16.04 13.29 -1.00
N SER A 253 15.10 14.20 -1.21
CA SER A 253 14.94 15.39 -0.35
C SER A 253 14.47 15.03 1.06
N PHE A 254 13.60 14.04 1.19
CA PHE A 254 13.10 13.55 2.46
C PHE A 254 14.23 12.87 3.26
N ALA A 255 14.98 11.96 2.62
CA ALA A 255 16.14 11.29 3.22
C ALA A 255 17.17 12.31 3.73
N PHE A 256 17.47 13.30 2.90
CA PHE A 256 18.43 14.35 3.25
C PHE A 256 18.01 15.18 4.47
N LYS A 257 16.70 15.42 4.65
CA LYS A 257 16.18 16.22 5.76
C LYS A 257 16.13 15.45 7.08
N ARG A 258 15.84 14.14 7.04
CA ARG A 258 15.50 13.34 8.24
C ARG A 258 16.59 12.40 8.72
N ILE A 259 17.48 11.96 7.84
CA ILE A 259 18.51 10.98 8.23
C ILE A 259 19.74 11.71 8.79
N ARG A 260 20.01 11.48 10.08
CA ARG A 260 21.17 12.05 10.76
C ARG A 260 21.79 11.01 11.72
N PRO A 261 23.11 10.77 11.68
CA PRO A 261 24.08 11.27 10.69
C PRO A 261 23.82 10.71 9.29
N LEU A 262 24.14 11.52 8.26
CA LEU A 262 23.96 11.11 6.86
C LEU A 262 24.91 9.96 6.52
N ASP A 263 24.35 8.82 6.16
CA ASP A 263 25.14 7.74 5.55
C ASP A 263 25.45 8.13 4.09
N LYS A 264 26.73 8.47 3.86
CA LYS A 264 27.24 8.91 2.55
C LYS A 264 27.10 7.82 1.49
N GLY A 265 27.25 6.54 1.87
CA GLY A 265 27.13 5.40 0.96
C GLY A 265 25.71 5.23 0.45
N LEU A 266 24.73 5.26 1.36
CA LEU A 266 23.32 5.17 1.00
C LEU A 266 22.87 6.37 0.16
N MET A 267 23.32 7.59 0.49
CA MET A 267 23.00 8.77 -0.31
C MET A 267 23.59 8.69 -1.72
N LYS A 268 24.82 8.17 -1.86
CA LYS A 268 25.43 7.94 -3.18
C LYS A 268 24.62 6.95 -3.99
N ARG A 269 24.25 5.81 -3.42
CA ARG A 269 23.37 4.80 -4.07
C ARG A 269 22.05 5.42 -4.52
N LEU A 270 21.39 6.22 -3.66
CA LEU A 270 20.12 6.88 -3.99
C LEU A 270 20.25 7.87 -5.15
N ILE A 271 21.38 8.59 -5.23
CA ILE A 271 21.67 9.50 -6.36
C ILE A 271 21.93 8.73 -7.64
N GLU A 272 22.59 7.57 -7.56
CA GLU A 272 22.95 6.73 -8.70
C GLU A 272 21.79 5.97 -9.34
N ILE A 273 20.64 5.79 -8.63
CA ILE A 273 19.46 5.12 -9.20
C ILE A 273 19.08 5.73 -10.55
N ASP A 274 19.10 7.06 -10.63
CA ASP A 274 18.98 7.73 -11.92
C ASP A 274 19.48 9.18 -11.87
N LYS A 275 20.59 9.43 -12.56
CA LYS A 275 21.17 10.78 -12.70
C LYS A 275 20.29 11.72 -13.56
N GLN A 276 19.34 11.18 -14.32
CA GLN A 276 18.43 11.99 -15.14
C GLN A 276 17.31 12.63 -14.30
N SER A 277 17.08 12.14 -13.09
CA SER A 277 16.00 12.63 -12.21
C SER A 277 16.08 14.14 -11.95
N ASP A 278 17.27 14.72 -11.96
CA ASP A 278 17.47 16.15 -11.72
C ASP A 278 16.77 17.07 -12.73
N LYS A 279 16.48 16.57 -13.92
CA LYS A 279 15.74 17.30 -14.97
C LYS A 279 14.25 17.48 -14.65
N TYR A 280 13.70 16.67 -13.75
CA TYR A 280 12.26 16.59 -13.48
C TYR A 280 11.82 17.25 -12.16
N ILE A 281 12.67 18.05 -11.55
CA ILE A 281 12.39 18.75 -10.29
C ILE A 281 11.24 19.75 -10.39
N PHE A 282 11.04 20.35 -11.56
CA PHE A 282 9.95 21.31 -11.78
C PHE A 282 8.56 20.73 -11.53
N HIS A 283 8.35 19.42 -11.69
CA HIS A 283 7.07 18.79 -11.41
C HIS A 283 6.73 18.73 -9.92
N LEU A 284 7.72 18.77 -9.02
CA LEU A 284 7.51 18.80 -7.57
C LEU A 284 7.04 20.18 -7.06
N ASN A 285 7.45 21.25 -7.72
CA ASN A 285 7.04 22.61 -7.34
C ASN A 285 5.52 22.85 -7.50
N GLN A 286 4.84 22.09 -8.35
CA GLN A 286 3.39 22.15 -8.51
C GLN A 286 2.62 21.63 -7.27
N PHE A 287 3.30 20.99 -6.32
CA PHE A 287 2.66 20.34 -5.18
C PHE A 287 2.69 21.14 -3.88
N ASN A 288 3.20 22.38 -3.87
CA ASN A 288 3.39 23.20 -2.66
C ASN A 288 4.10 22.50 -1.48
N LYS A 289 4.62 21.28 -1.69
CA LYS A 289 5.27 20.47 -0.64
C LYS A 289 6.78 20.62 -0.58
N PHE A 290 7.39 21.28 -1.60
CA PHE A 290 8.84 21.49 -1.65
C PHE A 290 9.20 22.93 -2.01
N PRO A 291 9.78 23.71 -1.08
CA PRO A 291 10.36 25.01 -1.40
C PRO A 291 11.59 24.83 -2.32
N THR A 292 11.67 25.66 -3.36
CA THR A 292 12.83 25.76 -4.27
C THR A 292 14.16 25.87 -3.53
N GLN A 293 14.15 26.45 -2.32
CA GLN A 293 15.29 26.56 -1.42
C GLN A 293 15.84 25.21 -0.94
N LEU A 294 14.99 24.18 -0.75
CA LEU A 294 15.44 22.85 -0.32
C LEU A 294 16.17 22.12 -1.44
N TYR A 295 15.75 22.36 -2.69
CA TYR A 295 16.42 21.84 -3.88
C TYR A 295 17.78 22.47 -4.12
N LEU A 296 17.88 23.81 -4.01
CA LEU A 296 19.15 24.51 -4.13
C LEU A 296 20.13 24.07 -3.04
N TYR A 297 19.65 23.89 -1.81
CA TYR A 297 20.44 23.37 -0.71
C TYR A 297 20.92 21.94 -0.95
N TRP A 298 20.07 21.08 -1.54
CA TRP A 298 20.44 19.72 -1.91
C TRP A 298 21.47 19.70 -3.04
N LYS A 299 21.27 20.50 -4.11
CA LYS A 299 22.23 20.64 -5.22
C LYS A 299 23.59 21.14 -4.76
N LEU A 300 23.64 22.13 -3.88
CA LEU A 300 24.87 22.64 -3.29
C LEU A 300 25.64 21.62 -2.45
N LYS A 301 24.91 20.76 -1.70
CA LYS A 301 25.56 19.72 -0.89
C LYS A 301 25.97 18.47 -1.67
N THR A 302 25.28 18.10 -2.76
CA THR A 302 25.73 17.02 -3.66
C THR A 302 26.97 17.40 -4.47
N PHE A 303 27.26 18.69 -4.61
CA PHE A 303 28.52 19.19 -5.17
C PHE A 303 29.68 19.09 -4.19
N LEU A 304 29.41 18.98 -2.89
CA LEU A 304 30.42 18.96 -1.81
C LEU A 304 30.73 17.52 -1.32
N PHE A 305 30.18 16.51 -1.94
CA PHE A 305 30.45 15.09 -1.74
C PHE A 305 30.82 14.42 -3.08
#